data_7975d96e709c1458c47f090f937f02ef
#
_entry.id   7975d96e709c1458c47f090f937f02ef
#
_cell.length_a   1.000
_cell.length_b   1.000
_cell.length_c   1.000
_cell.angle_alpha   90.00
_cell.angle_beta   90.00
_cell.angle_gamma   90.00
#
_symmetry.space_group_name_H-M   'P 1'
#
loop_
_entity.id
_entity.type
_entity.pdbx_description
1 polymer ?
#
loop_
_entity_poly.entity_id
_entity_poly.type
_entity_poly.pdbx_seq_one_letter_code
_entity_poly.pdbx_strand_id
1 'polypeptide(L)'
;VTDVLTAPRSPGRQPLPRADRARQGHGWLRSSGEVLALLVLLVVFTLLNPGTFATATNLRTVLDQAALPLIVGVGATLVILMGSIDLSVEGVMGAAGMTFVLLSANSRGGESHGALALVAALAVGLVIGLLTALIHTRLRVPTFIASLGVWYIGLGVATLLYGTDGIPNFTDPSTANWASRQLLGLPHSFWLALAVLVLGLLVGRYTRLGRSAYALGADERIARDNGVRSARTKIAVFMIAGGCSALAGVLASLQLGAGSVTLGAGTLFLTIAAVVIGGTSLGGGRGGVARTALGVLLLTVLNNGLILSGVSPSIQSAVSGAVLIGAIVAAAWPHRSRLRVVK
;
A
#
# COMPACT_ATOMS: atom_id res chain seq x y z
N VAL A 1 -57.75 -19.93 51.27
CA VAL A 1 -56.51 -20.39 50.61
C VAL A 1 -56.37 -19.53 49.36
N THR A 2 -55.61 -18.44 49.43
CA THR A 2 -55.37 -17.47 48.37
C THR A 2 -53.88 -17.46 48.05
N ASP A 3 -53.52 -18.15 46.95
CA ASP A 3 -52.17 -18.08 46.39
C ASP A 3 -51.96 -16.72 45.68
N VAL A 4 -51.09 -15.90 46.25
CA VAL A 4 -50.62 -14.66 45.67
C VAL A 4 -49.51 -14.99 44.68
N LEU A 5 -49.83 -14.92 43.37
CA LEU A 5 -48.87 -14.99 42.25
C LEU A 5 -47.94 -13.78 42.31
N THR A 6 -46.72 -13.99 42.79
CA THR A 6 -45.65 -13.01 42.69
C THR A 6 -45.11 -12.95 41.25
N ALA A 7 -45.35 -11.84 40.55
CA ALA A 7 -44.78 -11.56 39.23
C ALA A 7 -43.23 -11.55 39.27
N PRO A 8 -42.53 -12.10 38.26
CA PRO A 8 -41.09 -12.09 38.22
C PRO A 8 -40.57 -10.64 38.09
N ARG A 9 -39.69 -10.25 39.00
CA ARG A 9 -38.98 -8.97 38.97
C ARG A 9 -38.16 -8.89 37.71
N SER A 10 -38.40 -7.86 36.88
CA SER A 10 -37.55 -7.52 35.74
C SER A 10 -36.09 -7.38 36.17
N PRO A 11 -35.11 -7.96 35.42
CA PRO A 11 -33.70 -7.77 35.76
C PRO A 11 -33.37 -6.28 35.61
N GLY A 12 -32.91 -5.68 36.70
CA GLY A 12 -32.50 -4.28 36.76
C GLY A 12 -31.51 -3.99 35.68
N ARG A 13 -31.79 -2.95 34.88
CA ARG A 13 -30.82 -2.40 33.90
C ARG A 13 -29.56 -2.03 34.67
N GLN A 14 -28.51 -2.86 34.55
CA GLN A 14 -27.19 -2.46 34.97
C GLN A 14 -26.82 -1.19 34.17
N PRO A 15 -26.39 -0.11 34.86
CA PRO A 15 -25.89 1.06 34.13
C PRO A 15 -24.72 0.62 33.28
N LEU A 16 -24.83 0.84 31.98
CA LEU A 16 -23.72 0.64 31.05
C LEU A 16 -22.48 1.33 31.63
N PRO A 17 -21.31 0.67 31.68
CA PRO A 17 -20.10 1.31 32.16
C PRO A 17 -19.92 2.60 31.36
N ARG A 18 -19.69 3.70 32.05
CA ARG A 18 -19.34 4.99 31.46
C ARG A 18 -18.06 4.75 30.66
N ALA A 19 -18.25 4.32 29.40
CA ALA A 19 -17.17 4.05 28.48
C ALA A 19 -16.41 5.35 28.21
N ASP A 20 -15.24 5.46 28.79
CA ASP A 20 -14.01 5.98 28.23
C ASP A 20 -14.14 7.21 27.28
N ARG A 21 -14.69 8.30 27.76
CA ARG A 21 -14.40 9.61 27.14
C ARG A 21 -12.91 9.99 27.25
N ALA A 22 -12.16 9.35 28.15
CA ALA A 22 -10.72 9.54 28.31
C ALA A 22 -9.88 8.94 27.16
N ARG A 23 -10.43 8.04 26.32
CA ARG A 23 -9.68 7.44 25.21
C ARG A 23 -9.66 8.24 23.90
N GLN A 24 -10.48 9.26 23.78
CA GLN A 24 -10.49 10.11 22.58
C GLN A 24 -9.29 11.06 22.48
N GLY A 25 -8.63 11.38 23.59
CA GLY A 25 -7.45 12.26 23.62
C GLY A 25 -6.14 11.63 23.10
N HIS A 26 -6.05 10.29 23.04
CA HIS A 26 -4.80 9.61 22.67
C HIS A 26 -4.60 9.42 21.16
N GLY A 27 -5.59 9.72 20.33
CA GLY A 27 -5.47 9.63 18.86
C GLY A 27 -4.52 10.67 18.28
N TRP A 28 -4.46 11.85 18.88
CA TRP A 28 -3.63 12.97 18.42
C TRP A 28 -2.15 12.77 18.79
N LEU A 29 -1.87 12.23 19.97
CA LEU A 29 -0.52 11.93 20.44
C LEU A 29 0.19 10.82 19.62
N ARG A 30 -0.56 9.88 19.03
CA ARG A 30 0.00 8.86 18.13
C ARG A 30 0.38 9.41 16.77
N SER A 31 -0.41 10.31 16.22
CA SER A 31 -0.09 11.02 14.97
C SER A 31 1.13 11.94 15.12
N SER A 32 1.40 12.43 16.33
CA SER A 32 2.56 13.27 16.62
C SER A 32 3.89 12.50 16.59
N GLY A 33 3.88 11.20 16.90
CA GLY A 33 5.10 10.37 16.92
C GLY A 33 5.70 10.15 15.54
N GLU A 34 4.86 9.89 14.53
CA GLU A 34 5.28 9.67 13.15
C GLU A 34 5.85 10.96 12.54
N VAL A 35 5.18 12.09 12.78
CA VAL A 35 5.64 13.41 12.34
C VAL A 35 6.94 13.79 13.04
N LEU A 36 7.03 13.55 14.35
CA LEU A 36 8.26 13.81 15.11
C LEU A 36 9.42 12.95 14.60
N ALA A 37 9.19 11.67 14.34
CA ALA A 37 10.22 10.78 13.77
C ALA A 37 10.69 11.29 12.39
N LEU A 38 9.79 11.72 11.53
CA LEU A 38 10.14 12.32 10.24
C LEU A 38 10.98 13.58 10.41
N LEU A 39 10.57 14.49 11.31
CA LEU A 39 11.32 15.71 11.60
C LEU A 39 12.73 15.41 12.15
N VAL A 40 12.85 14.43 13.05
CA VAL A 40 14.14 13.98 13.58
C VAL A 40 15.04 13.46 12.46
N LEU A 41 14.51 12.60 11.55
CA LEU A 41 15.29 12.10 10.42
C LEU A 41 15.73 13.23 9.47
N LEU A 42 14.85 14.20 9.19
CA LEU A 42 15.20 15.35 8.37
C LEU A 42 16.35 16.16 8.99
N VAL A 43 16.30 16.41 10.29
CA VAL A 43 17.37 17.13 11.01
C VAL A 43 18.67 16.32 11.01
N VAL A 44 18.60 15.02 11.39
CA VAL A 44 19.79 14.15 11.47
C VAL A 44 20.49 14.07 10.11
N PHE A 45 19.77 13.78 9.02
CA PHE A 45 20.41 13.66 7.71
C PHE A 45 20.87 15.01 7.14
N THR A 46 20.23 16.12 7.49
CA THR A 46 20.72 17.46 7.14
C THR A 46 22.08 17.74 7.81
N LEU A 47 22.24 17.32 9.07
CA LEU A 47 23.49 17.48 9.81
C LEU A 47 24.59 16.51 9.34
N LEU A 48 24.22 15.27 8.99
CA LEU A 48 25.16 14.26 8.48
C LEU A 48 25.63 14.54 7.06
N ASN A 49 24.78 15.18 6.23
CA ASN A 49 25.06 15.43 4.82
C ASN A 49 24.85 16.92 4.48
N PRO A 50 25.68 17.80 5.05
CA PRO A 50 25.53 19.25 4.85
C PRO A 50 25.75 19.60 3.38
N GLY A 51 24.85 20.42 2.82
CA GLY A 51 24.93 20.88 1.44
C GLY A 51 24.41 19.90 0.39
N THR A 52 24.04 18.67 0.75
CA THR A 52 23.49 17.68 -0.19
C THR A 52 22.07 17.27 0.18
N PHE A 53 21.79 16.94 1.43
CA PHE A 53 20.49 16.43 1.86
C PHE A 53 19.37 17.46 1.75
N ALA A 54 19.56 18.66 2.31
CA ALA A 54 18.57 19.75 2.33
C ALA A 54 18.59 20.60 1.05
N THR A 55 18.74 19.97 -0.13
CA THR A 55 18.73 20.66 -1.43
C THR A 55 17.43 20.45 -2.17
N ALA A 56 17.03 21.38 -3.04
CA ALA A 56 15.87 21.22 -3.90
C ALA A 56 15.98 19.99 -4.83
N THR A 57 17.19 19.67 -5.27
CA THR A 57 17.45 18.48 -6.10
C THR A 57 17.18 17.21 -5.31
N ASN A 58 17.69 17.10 -4.08
CA ASN A 58 17.43 15.93 -3.25
C ASN A 58 15.97 15.82 -2.84
N LEU A 59 15.29 16.93 -2.55
CA LEU A 59 13.84 16.90 -2.28
C LEU A 59 13.07 16.31 -3.47
N ARG A 60 13.41 16.69 -4.69
CA ARG A 60 12.80 16.09 -5.90
C ARG A 60 13.07 14.58 -5.99
N THR A 61 14.29 14.18 -5.69
CA THR A 61 14.68 12.75 -5.65
C THR A 61 13.86 11.98 -4.61
N VAL A 62 13.70 12.53 -3.40
CA VAL A 62 12.87 11.91 -2.33
C VAL A 62 11.42 11.79 -2.77
N LEU A 63 10.86 12.82 -3.41
CA LEU A 63 9.48 12.79 -3.88
C LEU A 63 9.27 11.81 -5.04
N ASP A 64 10.25 11.69 -5.94
CA ASP A 64 10.23 10.70 -7.02
C ASP A 64 10.32 9.27 -6.47
N GLN A 65 11.24 9.01 -5.54
CA GLN A 65 11.38 7.72 -4.87
C GLN A 65 10.15 7.34 -4.03
N ALA A 66 9.48 8.32 -3.41
CA ALA A 66 8.26 8.09 -2.64
C ALA A 66 7.04 7.74 -3.52
N ALA A 67 7.05 8.13 -4.79
CA ALA A 67 5.89 8.03 -5.67
C ALA A 67 5.40 6.59 -5.83
N LEU A 68 6.31 5.66 -6.13
CA LEU A 68 5.98 4.26 -6.36
C LEU A 68 5.41 3.56 -5.11
N PRO A 69 6.09 3.57 -3.93
CA PRO A 69 5.53 2.96 -2.73
C PRO A 69 4.27 3.68 -2.23
N LEU A 70 4.08 4.95 -2.55
CA LEU A 70 2.85 5.67 -2.19
C LEU A 70 1.65 5.18 -3.01
N ILE A 71 1.81 4.99 -4.32
CA ILE A 71 0.74 4.46 -5.19
C ILE A 71 0.33 3.05 -4.72
N VAL A 72 1.29 2.16 -4.50
CA VAL A 72 1.03 0.81 -3.96
C VAL A 72 0.41 0.89 -2.57
N GLY A 73 0.93 1.78 -1.72
CA GLY A 73 0.49 2.00 -0.35
C GLY A 73 -0.97 2.40 -0.21
N VAL A 74 -1.51 3.14 -1.17
CA VAL A 74 -2.95 3.47 -1.22
C VAL A 74 -3.78 2.20 -1.37
N GLY A 75 -3.47 1.34 -2.33
CA GLY A 75 -4.15 0.06 -2.54
C GLY A 75 -3.99 -0.89 -1.35
N ALA A 76 -2.75 -1.08 -0.89
CA ALA A 76 -2.43 -1.92 0.26
C ALA A 76 -3.14 -1.47 1.53
N THR A 77 -3.25 -0.16 1.77
CA THR A 77 -3.99 0.38 2.92
C THR A 77 -5.46 -0.05 2.91
N LEU A 78 -6.14 0.05 1.77
CA LEU A 78 -7.54 -0.36 1.66
C LEU A 78 -7.72 -1.87 1.92
N VAL A 79 -6.79 -2.70 1.44
CA VAL A 79 -6.79 -4.15 1.70
C VAL A 79 -6.55 -4.44 3.18
N ILE A 80 -5.55 -3.80 3.80
CA ILE A 80 -5.22 -4.00 5.21
C ILE A 80 -6.35 -3.48 6.11
N LEU A 81 -7.02 -2.39 5.75
CA LEU A 81 -8.18 -1.89 6.48
C LEU A 81 -9.33 -2.90 6.57
N MET A 82 -9.47 -3.82 5.60
CA MET A 82 -10.44 -4.93 5.66
C MET A 82 -9.95 -6.12 6.52
N GLY A 83 -8.75 -6.07 7.09
CA GLY A 83 -8.13 -7.21 7.77
C GLY A 83 -7.60 -8.27 6.79
N SER A 84 -7.27 -7.89 5.58
CA SER A 84 -6.73 -8.75 4.52
C SER A 84 -5.29 -8.35 4.18
N ILE A 85 -4.54 -9.27 3.57
CA ILE A 85 -3.16 -9.02 3.10
C ILE A 85 -3.12 -9.39 1.62
N ASP A 86 -2.52 -8.52 0.81
CA ASP A 86 -2.27 -8.76 -0.61
C ASP A 86 -0.77 -8.84 -0.87
N LEU A 87 -0.31 -10.00 -1.26
CA LEU A 87 1.08 -10.26 -1.63
C LEU A 87 1.30 -10.22 -3.15
N SER A 88 0.23 -10.05 -3.96
CA SER A 88 0.33 -10.11 -5.42
C SER A 88 1.01 -8.89 -6.07
N VAL A 89 1.26 -7.85 -5.29
CA VAL A 89 1.76 -6.53 -5.72
C VAL A 89 2.90 -6.61 -6.74
N GLU A 90 3.99 -7.32 -6.41
CA GLU A 90 5.18 -7.38 -7.26
C GLU A 90 4.94 -8.13 -8.57
N GLY A 91 4.14 -9.21 -8.53
CA GLY A 91 3.74 -9.93 -9.73
C GLY A 91 2.87 -9.09 -10.66
N VAL A 92 1.94 -8.31 -10.07
CA VAL A 92 1.11 -7.37 -10.84
C VAL A 92 1.96 -6.26 -11.46
N MET A 93 2.92 -5.69 -10.70
CA MET A 93 3.84 -4.66 -11.21
C MET A 93 4.65 -5.17 -12.39
N GLY A 94 5.23 -6.37 -12.28
CA GLY A 94 5.98 -7.00 -13.36
C GLY A 94 5.13 -7.24 -14.62
N ALA A 95 3.95 -7.86 -14.46
CA ALA A 95 3.05 -8.16 -15.57
C ALA A 95 2.52 -6.89 -16.26
N ALA A 96 2.05 -5.91 -15.47
CA ALA A 96 1.50 -4.67 -16.01
C ALA A 96 2.57 -3.77 -16.62
N GLY A 97 3.73 -3.62 -15.96
CA GLY A 97 4.86 -2.87 -16.49
C GLY A 97 5.38 -3.46 -17.81
N MET A 98 5.51 -4.79 -17.89
CA MET A 98 5.90 -5.47 -19.13
C MET A 98 4.86 -5.26 -20.23
N THR A 99 3.57 -5.41 -19.94
CA THR A 99 2.49 -5.13 -20.89
C THR A 99 2.56 -3.71 -21.43
N PHE A 100 2.80 -2.73 -20.55
CA PHE A 100 2.93 -1.33 -20.94
C PHE A 100 4.11 -1.09 -21.89
N VAL A 101 5.29 -1.64 -21.57
CA VAL A 101 6.49 -1.46 -22.39
C VAL A 101 6.34 -2.09 -23.77
N LEU A 102 5.79 -3.31 -23.83
CA LEU A 102 5.61 -4.02 -25.11
C LEU A 102 4.57 -3.38 -26.03
N LEU A 103 3.58 -2.67 -25.47
CA LEU A 103 2.59 -1.90 -26.23
C LEU A 103 3.00 -0.44 -26.45
N SER A 104 4.20 -0.05 -26.01
CA SER A 104 4.83 1.23 -26.30
C SER A 104 5.93 1.06 -27.33
N ALA A 105 6.40 2.16 -27.95
CA ALA A 105 7.56 2.11 -28.84
C ALA A 105 8.79 1.62 -28.06
N ASN A 106 9.33 0.47 -28.47
CA ASN A 106 10.39 -0.22 -27.75
C ASN A 106 11.42 -0.84 -28.72
N SER A 107 12.57 -1.23 -28.17
CA SER A 107 13.72 -1.78 -28.95
C SER A 107 13.46 -3.13 -29.63
N ARG A 108 12.34 -3.79 -29.36
CA ARG A 108 11.90 -5.03 -30.03
C ARG A 108 11.01 -4.76 -31.25
N GLY A 109 10.96 -3.51 -31.74
CA GLY A 109 10.14 -3.13 -32.88
C GLY A 109 8.68 -2.90 -32.60
N GLY A 110 8.29 -2.75 -31.31
CA GLY A 110 6.92 -2.40 -30.90
C GLY A 110 6.55 -1.00 -31.38
N GLU A 111 5.34 -0.87 -31.94
CA GLU A 111 4.75 0.43 -32.25
C GLU A 111 4.08 1.03 -30.99
N SER A 112 4.04 2.37 -30.93
CA SER A 112 3.38 3.05 -29.81
C SER A 112 1.86 3.01 -29.98
N HIS A 113 1.19 2.32 -29.06
CA HIS A 113 -0.28 2.32 -28.97
C HIS A 113 -0.81 3.42 -28.01
N GLY A 114 0.06 4.32 -27.53
CA GLY A 114 -0.33 5.47 -26.71
C GLY A 114 -1.14 5.10 -25.46
N ALA A 115 -2.32 5.71 -25.32
CA ALA A 115 -3.21 5.46 -24.17
C ALA A 115 -3.67 4.00 -24.04
N LEU A 116 -3.74 3.24 -25.14
CA LEU A 116 -4.14 1.83 -25.11
C LEU A 116 -3.14 0.98 -24.32
N ALA A 117 -1.84 1.28 -24.40
CA ALA A 117 -0.82 0.60 -23.60
C ALA A 117 -1.08 0.76 -22.09
N LEU A 118 -1.44 1.97 -21.65
CA LEU A 118 -1.80 2.24 -20.25
C LEU A 118 -3.08 1.52 -19.84
N VAL A 119 -4.12 1.58 -20.68
CA VAL A 119 -5.39 0.90 -20.41
C VAL A 119 -5.20 -0.62 -20.30
N ALA A 120 -4.41 -1.21 -21.20
CA ALA A 120 -4.09 -2.64 -21.16
C ALA A 120 -3.32 -3.02 -19.90
N ALA A 121 -2.31 -2.25 -19.51
CA ALA A 121 -1.56 -2.47 -18.27
C ALA A 121 -2.45 -2.39 -17.03
N LEU A 122 -3.33 -1.38 -16.96
CA LEU A 122 -4.30 -1.26 -15.86
C LEU A 122 -5.31 -2.43 -15.85
N ALA A 123 -5.77 -2.87 -17.02
CA ALA A 123 -6.66 -4.03 -17.14
C ALA A 123 -6.00 -5.31 -16.60
N VAL A 124 -4.70 -5.53 -16.87
CA VAL A 124 -3.93 -6.65 -16.29
C VAL A 124 -4.00 -6.60 -14.76
N GLY A 125 -3.75 -5.45 -14.14
CA GLY A 125 -3.82 -5.32 -12.68
C GLY A 125 -5.22 -5.52 -12.12
N LEU A 126 -6.24 -4.98 -12.77
CA LEU A 126 -7.65 -5.17 -12.37
C LEU A 126 -8.05 -6.65 -12.46
N VAL A 127 -7.64 -7.37 -13.50
CA VAL A 127 -7.92 -8.80 -13.69
C VAL A 127 -7.19 -9.64 -12.65
N ILE A 128 -5.92 -9.35 -12.37
CA ILE A 128 -5.15 -10.09 -11.35
C ILE A 128 -5.73 -9.80 -9.95
N GLY A 129 -6.11 -8.56 -9.64
CA GLY A 129 -6.79 -8.22 -8.40
C GLY A 129 -8.17 -8.89 -8.27
N LEU A 130 -8.93 -8.97 -9.36
CA LEU A 130 -10.19 -9.71 -9.42
C LEU A 130 -9.96 -11.21 -9.17
N LEU A 131 -8.94 -11.82 -9.77
CA LEU A 131 -8.58 -13.21 -9.57
C LEU A 131 -8.30 -13.51 -8.09
N THR A 132 -7.44 -12.69 -7.44
CA THR A 132 -7.16 -12.79 -6.01
C THR A 132 -8.45 -12.73 -5.18
N ALA A 133 -9.30 -11.75 -5.49
CA ALA A 133 -10.57 -11.57 -4.79
C ALA A 133 -11.54 -12.76 -4.97
N LEU A 134 -11.64 -13.31 -6.18
CA LEU A 134 -12.51 -14.46 -6.46
C LEU A 134 -12.02 -15.72 -5.76
N ILE A 135 -10.71 -16.00 -5.78
CA ILE A 135 -10.12 -17.12 -5.04
C ILE A 135 -10.46 -16.99 -3.55
N HIS A 136 -10.26 -15.80 -2.97
CA HIS A 136 -10.59 -15.58 -1.57
C HIS A 136 -12.08 -15.69 -1.26
N THR A 137 -12.94 -15.02 -2.05
CA THR A 137 -14.37 -14.90 -1.71
C THR A 137 -15.21 -16.09 -2.12
N ARG A 138 -14.87 -16.79 -3.23
CA ARG A 138 -15.61 -17.92 -3.76
C ARG A 138 -15.05 -19.26 -3.28
N LEU A 139 -13.72 -19.41 -3.29
CA LEU A 139 -13.06 -20.64 -2.86
C LEU A 139 -12.72 -20.62 -1.36
N ARG A 140 -12.94 -19.49 -0.67
CA ARG A 140 -12.69 -19.30 0.77
C ARG A 140 -11.23 -19.53 1.19
N VAL A 141 -10.30 -19.35 0.27
CA VAL A 141 -8.86 -19.44 0.56
C VAL A 141 -8.44 -18.19 1.35
N PRO A 142 -7.59 -18.32 2.40
CA PRO A 142 -7.04 -17.18 3.11
C PRO A 142 -6.34 -16.21 2.13
N THR A 143 -6.52 -14.88 2.35
CA THR A 143 -6.08 -13.85 1.39
C THR A 143 -4.59 -13.90 1.08
N PHE A 144 -3.75 -14.13 2.10
CA PHE A 144 -2.30 -14.17 1.91
C PHE A 144 -1.86 -15.38 1.05
N ILE A 145 -2.53 -16.55 1.17
CA ILE A 145 -2.25 -17.73 0.33
C ILE A 145 -2.71 -17.47 -1.11
N ALA A 146 -3.94 -16.92 -1.26
CA ALA A 146 -4.49 -16.60 -2.56
C ALA A 146 -3.61 -15.61 -3.32
N SER A 147 -3.23 -14.51 -2.66
CA SER A 147 -2.39 -13.47 -3.25
C SER A 147 -0.96 -13.91 -3.50
N LEU A 148 -0.39 -14.80 -2.67
CA LEU A 148 0.92 -15.40 -2.91
C LEU A 148 0.91 -16.25 -4.20
N GLY A 149 -0.11 -17.10 -4.38
CA GLY A 149 -0.27 -17.88 -5.62
C GLY A 149 -0.43 -16.98 -6.84
N VAL A 150 -1.22 -15.91 -6.70
CA VAL A 150 -1.44 -14.93 -7.75
C VAL A 150 -0.19 -14.09 -8.04
N TRP A 151 0.67 -13.84 -7.05
CA TRP A 151 1.99 -13.24 -7.27
C TRP A 151 2.81 -14.05 -8.26
N TYR A 152 2.91 -15.38 -8.05
CA TYR A 152 3.62 -16.25 -8.98
C TYR A 152 2.97 -16.30 -10.37
N ILE A 153 1.65 -16.25 -10.46
CA ILE A 153 0.95 -16.12 -11.75
C ILE A 153 1.37 -14.82 -12.45
N GLY A 154 1.39 -13.70 -11.73
CA GLY A 154 1.83 -12.40 -12.26
C GLY A 154 3.28 -12.43 -12.75
N LEU A 155 4.20 -13.01 -11.97
CA LEU A 155 5.59 -13.22 -12.39
C LEU A 155 5.70 -14.13 -13.62
N GLY A 156 4.91 -15.20 -13.67
CA GLY A 156 4.83 -16.08 -14.84
C GLY A 156 4.38 -15.34 -16.09
N VAL A 157 3.33 -14.52 -15.99
CA VAL A 157 2.87 -13.67 -17.09
C VAL A 157 3.97 -12.69 -17.51
N ALA A 158 4.61 -12.01 -16.56
CA ALA A 158 5.71 -11.08 -16.85
C ALA A 158 6.87 -11.80 -17.59
N THR A 159 7.22 -13.01 -17.14
CA THR A 159 8.29 -13.84 -17.75
C THR A 159 7.91 -14.30 -19.16
N LEU A 160 6.68 -14.74 -19.36
CA LEU A 160 6.20 -15.12 -20.70
C LEU A 160 6.21 -13.95 -21.68
N LEU A 161 5.79 -12.77 -21.22
CA LEU A 161 5.86 -11.54 -22.01
C LEU A 161 7.30 -11.07 -22.25
N TYR A 162 8.19 -11.29 -21.27
CA TYR A 162 9.61 -10.98 -21.42
C TYR A 162 10.25 -11.85 -22.51
N GLY A 163 9.93 -13.14 -22.60
CA GLY A 163 10.42 -14.05 -23.63
C GLY A 163 11.96 -14.18 -23.64
N THR A 164 12.50 -14.41 -24.84
CA THR A 164 13.96 -14.63 -25.08
C THR A 164 14.64 -13.46 -25.80
N ASP A 165 13.88 -12.47 -26.24
CA ASP A 165 14.37 -11.35 -27.07
C ASP A 165 14.94 -10.26 -26.18
N GLY A 166 16.09 -10.01 -25.95
CA GLY A 166 16.74 -8.90 -25.19
C GLY A 166 15.80 -8.01 -24.34
N ILE A 167 16.30 -7.13 -23.55
CA ILE A 167 15.51 -6.22 -22.71
C ILE A 167 14.72 -5.23 -23.58
N PRO A 168 13.38 -5.14 -23.45
CA PRO A 168 12.60 -4.13 -24.18
C PRO A 168 12.81 -2.75 -23.54
N ASN A 169 13.60 -1.90 -24.18
CA ASN A 169 13.84 -0.53 -23.76
C ASN A 169 12.92 0.43 -24.52
N PHE A 170 12.45 1.50 -23.89
CA PHE A 170 11.71 2.54 -24.61
C PHE A 170 12.61 3.20 -25.67
N THR A 171 12.10 3.33 -26.89
CA THR A 171 12.81 4.01 -27.98
C THR A 171 12.36 5.45 -28.18
N ASP A 172 11.15 5.80 -27.73
CA ASP A 172 10.66 7.17 -27.73
C ASP A 172 11.16 7.95 -26.51
N PRO A 173 11.97 9.01 -26.70
CA PRO A 173 12.50 9.81 -25.59
C PRO A 173 11.41 10.52 -24.78
N SER A 174 10.23 10.77 -25.37
CA SER A 174 9.13 11.42 -24.68
C SER A 174 8.53 10.50 -23.61
N THR A 175 8.44 9.23 -23.91
CA THR A 175 7.97 8.18 -22.99
C THR A 175 9.06 7.81 -21.98
N ALA A 176 10.28 7.55 -22.44
CA ALA A 176 11.40 7.16 -21.58
C ALA A 176 11.69 8.17 -20.45
N ASN A 177 11.58 9.47 -20.73
CA ASN A 177 11.85 10.53 -19.77
C ASN A 177 10.59 11.04 -19.05
N TRP A 178 9.43 10.43 -19.25
CA TRP A 178 8.17 10.97 -18.73
C TRP A 178 8.17 11.10 -17.21
N ALA A 179 8.63 10.10 -16.49
CA ALA A 179 8.61 10.08 -15.03
C ALA A 179 9.49 11.18 -14.41
N SER A 180 10.66 11.43 -15.00
CA SER A 180 11.63 12.41 -14.54
C SER A 180 11.36 13.85 -15.02
N ARG A 181 10.48 14.04 -16.02
CA ARG A 181 10.05 15.39 -16.43
C ARG A 181 9.42 16.13 -15.27
N GLN A 182 9.60 17.44 -15.25
CA GLN A 182 9.12 18.31 -14.18
C GLN A 182 7.92 19.14 -14.62
N LEU A 183 6.89 19.14 -13.78
CA LEU A 183 5.77 20.05 -13.84
C LEU A 183 5.80 20.92 -12.56
N LEU A 184 5.78 22.22 -12.69
CA LEU A 184 5.92 23.18 -11.55
C LEU A 184 7.16 22.90 -10.67
N GLY A 185 8.23 22.42 -11.28
CA GLY A 185 9.50 22.12 -10.58
C GLY A 185 9.51 20.80 -9.82
N LEU A 186 8.48 19.95 -9.92
CA LEU A 186 8.39 18.63 -9.31
C LEU A 186 8.22 17.52 -10.36
N PRO A 187 8.71 16.29 -10.11
CA PRO A 187 8.61 15.18 -11.06
C PRO A 187 7.17 14.81 -11.39
N HIS A 188 6.90 14.36 -12.61
CA HIS A 188 5.57 13.84 -12.99
C HIS A 188 5.14 12.65 -12.13
N SER A 189 6.09 11.79 -11.72
CA SER A 189 5.85 10.68 -10.77
C SER A 189 5.20 11.14 -9.47
N PHE A 190 5.67 12.27 -8.90
CA PHE A 190 5.07 12.86 -7.71
C PHE A 190 3.62 13.29 -7.93
N TRP A 191 3.32 13.97 -9.04
CA TRP A 191 1.95 14.41 -9.34
C TRP A 191 1.00 13.25 -9.54
N LEU A 192 1.47 12.17 -10.20
CA LEU A 192 0.71 10.94 -10.34
C LEU A 192 0.42 10.31 -8.97
N ALA A 193 1.43 10.18 -8.12
CA ALA A 193 1.28 9.63 -6.78
C ALA A 193 0.37 10.49 -5.90
N LEU A 194 0.47 11.82 -5.99
CA LEU A 194 -0.41 12.75 -5.31
C LEU A 194 -1.87 12.61 -5.76
N ALA A 195 -2.11 12.46 -7.06
CA ALA A 195 -3.45 12.21 -7.59
C ALA A 195 -4.04 10.90 -7.03
N VAL A 196 -3.26 9.81 -7.03
CA VAL A 196 -3.67 8.52 -6.45
C VAL A 196 -3.92 8.64 -4.94
N LEU A 197 -3.06 9.37 -4.23
CA LEU A 197 -3.23 9.65 -2.79
C LEU A 197 -4.57 10.37 -2.52
N VAL A 198 -4.85 11.43 -3.26
CA VAL A 198 -6.10 12.20 -3.13
C VAL A 198 -7.31 11.30 -3.43
N LEU A 199 -7.26 10.52 -4.51
CA LEU A 199 -8.33 9.56 -4.83
C LEU A 199 -8.50 8.52 -3.71
N GLY A 200 -7.41 7.97 -3.18
CA GLY A 200 -7.43 7.03 -2.06
C GLY A 200 -8.03 7.63 -0.78
N LEU A 201 -7.72 8.89 -0.49
CA LEU A 201 -8.31 9.64 0.62
C LEU A 201 -9.81 9.85 0.43
N LEU A 202 -10.24 10.23 -0.78
CA LEU A 202 -11.64 10.40 -1.12
C LEU A 202 -12.41 9.07 -1.03
N VAL A 203 -11.85 7.99 -1.57
CA VAL A 203 -12.43 6.65 -1.49
C VAL A 203 -12.55 6.21 -0.02
N GLY A 204 -11.48 6.30 0.75
CA GLY A 204 -11.46 5.86 2.15
C GLY A 204 -12.41 6.64 3.05
N ARG A 205 -12.54 7.96 2.86
CA ARG A 205 -13.30 8.83 3.76
C ARG A 205 -14.76 9.06 3.33
N TYR A 206 -15.00 9.24 2.04
CA TYR A 206 -16.29 9.73 1.56
C TYR A 206 -17.16 8.67 0.85
N THR A 207 -16.59 7.52 0.44
CA THR A 207 -17.37 6.51 -0.26
C THR A 207 -17.96 5.43 0.67
N ARG A 208 -18.98 4.74 0.17
CA ARG A 208 -19.54 3.56 0.84
C ARG A 208 -18.50 2.44 0.93
N LEU A 209 -17.62 2.32 -0.09
CA LEU A 209 -16.58 1.31 -0.15
C LEU A 209 -15.59 1.46 1.00
N GLY A 210 -15.07 2.66 1.24
CA GLY A 210 -14.16 2.94 2.36
C GLY A 210 -14.81 2.63 3.70
N ARG A 211 -16.03 3.12 3.95
CA ARG A 211 -16.75 2.80 5.20
C ARG A 211 -16.97 1.30 5.40
N SER A 212 -17.32 0.58 4.32
CA SER A 212 -17.48 -0.88 4.37
C SER A 212 -16.17 -1.59 4.66
N ALA A 213 -15.04 -1.12 4.10
CA ALA A 213 -13.72 -1.68 4.39
C ALA A 213 -13.35 -1.55 5.86
N TYR A 214 -13.56 -0.37 6.47
CA TYR A 214 -13.35 -0.18 7.92
C TYR A 214 -14.26 -1.08 8.76
N ALA A 215 -15.54 -1.21 8.40
CA ALA A 215 -16.51 -2.03 9.12
C ALA A 215 -16.12 -3.52 9.07
N LEU A 216 -15.72 -4.02 7.89
CA LEU A 216 -15.28 -5.41 7.71
C LEU A 216 -14.02 -5.72 8.54
N GLY A 217 -13.06 -4.79 8.58
CA GLY A 217 -11.85 -4.97 9.37
C GLY A 217 -12.05 -4.83 10.87
N ALA A 218 -13.12 -4.16 11.32
CA ALA A 218 -13.46 -4.08 12.73
C ALA A 218 -14.10 -5.39 13.24
N ASP A 219 -15.11 -5.87 12.53
CA ASP A 219 -15.75 -7.18 12.74
C ASP A 219 -16.56 -7.55 11.50
N GLU A 220 -16.09 -8.55 10.74
CA GLU A 220 -16.75 -8.98 9.51
C GLU A 220 -18.15 -9.54 9.75
N ARG A 221 -18.37 -10.22 10.88
CA ARG A 221 -19.68 -10.81 11.21
C ARG A 221 -20.70 -9.70 11.49
N ILE A 222 -20.35 -8.78 12.37
CA ILE A 222 -21.22 -7.66 12.70
C ILE A 222 -21.49 -6.79 11.46
N ALA A 223 -20.48 -6.54 10.63
CA ALA A 223 -20.64 -5.78 9.40
C ALA A 223 -21.64 -6.44 8.45
N ARG A 224 -21.58 -7.77 8.27
CA ARG A 224 -22.52 -8.51 7.45
C ARG A 224 -23.94 -8.48 8.00
N ASP A 225 -24.09 -8.66 9.32
CA ASP A 225 -25.40 -8.63 9.99
C ASP A 225 -26.07 -7.25 9.84
N ASN A 226 -25.26 -6.19 9.66
CA ASN A 226 -25.71 -4.82 9.35
C ASN A 226 -25.78 -4.51 7.84
N GLY A 227 -25.82 -5.52 6.98
CA GLY A 227 -26.09 -5.38 5.55
C GLY A 227 -24.88 -5.04 4.68
N VAL A 228 -23.65 -5.07 5.20
CA VAL A 228 -22.44 -4.90 4.37
C VAL A 228 -22.24 -6.13 3.48
N ARG A 229 -22.18 -5.89 2.18
CA ARG A 229 -21.94 -6.96 1.18
C ARG A 229 -20.43 -7.29 1.13
N SER A 230 -19.97 -8.13 2.09
CA SER A 230 -18.55 -8.47 2.28
C SER A 230 -17.84 -8.85 0.97
N ALA A 231 -18.38 -9.81 0.22
CA ALA A 231 -17.76 -10.28 -1.03
C ALA A 231 -17.59 -9.16 -2.08
N ARG A 232 -18.61 -8.32 -2.27
CA ARG A 232 -18.51 -7.20 -3.24
C ARG A 232 -17.49 -6.16 -2.80
N THR A 233 -17.45 -5.85 -1.51
CA THR A 233 -16.47 -4.92 -0.95
C THR A 233 -15.05 -5.45 -1.12
N LYS A 234 -14.82 -6.72 -0.80
CA LYS A 234 -13.51 -7.37 -0.98
C LYS A 234 -13.09 -7.38 -2.45
N ILE A 235 -13.99 -7.77 -3.37
CA ILE A 235 -13.70 -7.75 -4.81
C ILE A 235 -13.29 -6.34 -5.27
N ALA A 236 -14.07 -5.31 -4.94
CA ALA A 236 -13.78 -3.95 -5.36
C ALA A 236 -12.43 -3.45 -4.80
N VAL A 237 -12.12 -3.75 -3.54
CA VAL A 237 -10.87 -3.31 -2.91
C VAL A 237 -9.66 -4.02 -3.50
N PHE A 238 -9.71 -5.34 -3.74
CA PHE A 238 -8.62 -6.05 -4.40
C PHE A 238 -8.41 -5.59 -5.85
N MET A 239 -9.48 -5.27 -6.58
CA MET A 239 -9.36 -4.69 -7.93
C MET A 239 -8.67 -3.31 -7.87
N ILE A 240 -9.03 -2.45 -6.91
CA ILE A 240 -8.36 -1.15 -6.73
C ILE A 240 -6.89 -1.36 -6.37
N ALA A 241 -6.57 -2.30 -5.48
CA ALA A 241 -5.19 -2.61 -5.12
C ALA A 241 -4.39 -3.13 -6.32
N GLY A 242 -4.97 -4.03 -7.12
CA GLY A 242 -4.37 -4.48 -8.38
C GLY A 242 -4.16 -3.34 -9.39
N GLY A 243 -5.14 -2.43 -9.51
CA GLY A 243 -5.01 -1.23 -10.35
C GLY A 243 -3.90 -0.28 -9.87
N CYS A 244 -3.76 -0.05 -8.56
CA CYS A 244 -2.65 0.70 -7.98
C CYS A 244 -1.30 0.02 -8.25
N SER A 245 -1.22 -1.30 -8.06
CA SER A 245 0.01 -2.07 -8.35
C SER A 245 0.38 -2.04 -9.83
N ALA A 246 -0.61 -2.12 -10.74
CA ALA A 246 -0.38 -1.98 -12.18
C ALA A 246 0.14 -0.59 -12.54
N LEU A 247 -0.47 0.47 -12.00
CA LEU A 247 -0.03 1.84 -12.21
C LEU A 247 1.40 2.06 -11.68
N ALA A 248 1.73 1.47 -10.53
CA ALA A 248 3.08 1.47 -9.99
C ALA A 248 4.06 0.69 -10.89
N GLY A 249 3.63 -0.43 -11.49
CA GLY A 249 4.43 -1.17 -12.47
C GLY A 249 4.72 -0.37 -13.73
N VAL A 250 3.73 0.36 -14.26
CA VAL A 250 3.90 1.32 -15.35
C VAL A 250 4.89 2.42 -14.96
N LEU A 251 4.73 3.03 -13.78
CA LEU A 251 5.64 4.06 -13.29
C LEU A 251 7.07 3.52 -13.13
N ALA A 252 7.23 2.31 -12.58
CA ALA A 252 8.52 1.67 -12.41
C ALA A 252 9.22 1.41 -13.76
N SER A 253 8.47 0.98 -14.78
CA SER A 253 9.02 0.81 -16.13
C SER A 253 9.46 2.13 -16.77
N LEU A 254 8.70 3.21 -16.53
CA LEU A 254 9.06 4.57 -16.98
C LEU A 254 10.30 5.12 -16.26
N GLN A 255 10.46 4.83 -14.95
CA GLN A 255 11.64 5.23 -14.19
C GLN A 255 12.89 4.42 -14.59
N LEU A 256 12.70 3.12 -14.92
CA LEU A 256 13.78 2.24 -15.39
C LEU A 256 14.15 2.52 -16.86
N GLY A 257 13.24 3.05 -17.65
CA GLY A 257 13.40 3.20 -19.11
C GLY A 257 13.22 1.89 -19.89
N ALA A 258 12.76 0.81 -19.21
CA ALA A 258 12.73 -0.55 -19.78
C ALA A 258 11.67 -1.43 -19.11
N GLY A 259 11.35 -2.56 -19.74
CA GLY A 259 10.58 -3.65 -19.13
C GLY A 259 11.48 -4.61 -18.37
N SER A 260 11.04 -5.02 -17.18
CA SER A 260 11.69 -6.06 -16.39
C SER A 260 10.66 -6.91 -15.67
N VAL A 261 10.95 -8.19 -15.51
CA VAL A 261 10.11 -9.12 -14.74
C VAL A 261 10.08 -8.74 -13.25
N THR A 262 11.17 -8.16 -12.75
CA THR A 262 11.39 -7.84 -11.35
C THR A 262 11.17 -6.37 -10.98
N LEU A 263 10.38 -5.64 -11.77
CA LEU A 263 10.11 -4.20 -11.56
C LEU A 263 9.63 -3.85 -10.16
N GLY A 264 8.92 -4.77 -9.51
CA GLY A 264 8.37 -4.55 -8.17
C GLY A 264 9.19 -5.09 -7.02
N ALA A 265 10.36 -5.68 -7.27
CA ALA A 265 11.12 -6.39 -6.23
C ALA A 265 11.42 -5.51 -5.00
N GLY A 266 11.03 -5.98 -3.81
CA GLY A 266 11.18 -5.28 -2.55
C GLY A 266 10.09 -4.23 -2.23
N THR A 267 9.25 -3.86 -3.20
CA THR A 267 8.21 -2.83 -3.02
C THR A 267 7.13 -3.30 -2.03
N LEU A 268 6.77 -4.57 -2.07
CA LEU A 268 5.74 -5.13 -1.20
C LEU A 268 6.07 -4.92 0.28
N PHE A 269 7.25 -5.36 0.72
CA PHE A 269 7.64 -5.29 2.12
C PHE A 269 7.83 -3.85 2.59
N LEU A 270 8.44 -2.99 1.75
CA LEU A 270 8.57 -1.56 2.01
C LEU A 270 7.21 -0.90 2.21
N THR A 271 6.25 -1.24 1.35
CA THR A 271 4.90 -0.68 1.42
C THR A 271 4.14 -1.15 2.65
N ILE A 272 4.20 -2.46 2.99
CA ILE A 272 3.58 -2.97 4.22
C ILE A 272 4.20 -2.28 5.44
N ALA A 273 5.53 -2.13 5.47
CA ALA A 273 6.23 -1.40 6.52
C ALA A 273 5.72 0.03 6.65
N ALA A 274 5.59 0.75 5.53
CA ALA A 274 5.07 2.13 5.50
C ALA A 274 3.62 2.21 6.03
N VAL A 275 2.75 1.27 5.64
CA VAL A 275 1.36 1.19 6.11
C VAL A 275 1.29 0.97 7.62
N VAL A 276 2.15 0.08 8.15
CA VAL A 276 2.19 -0.25 9.59
C VAL A 276 2.81 0.88 10.40
N ILE A 277 3.93 1.45 9.94
CA ILE A 277 4.59 2.61 10.55
C ILE A 277 3.64 3.79 10.58
N GLY A 278 2.87 4.01 9.51
CA GLY A 278 1.80 4.99 9.45
C GLY A 278 0.61 4.68 10.39
N GLY A 279 0.69 3.63 11.23
CA GLY A 279 -0.30 3.32 12.26
C GLY A 279 -1.56 2.65 11.75
N THR A 280 -1.56 2.08 10.54
CA THR A 280 -2.64 1.22 10.08
C THR A 280 -2.49 -0.17 10.69
N SER A 281 -3.55 -0.66 11.34
CA SER A 281 -3.55 -1.96 12.02
C SER A 281 -3.61 -3.11 11.02
N LEU A 282 -2.69 -4.07 11.11
CA LEU A 282 -2.74 -5.30 10.30
C LEU A 282 -4.00 -6.14 10.56
N GLY A 283 -4.62 -6.01 11.75
CA GLY A 283 -5.91 -6.65 12.05
C GLY A 283 -7.11 -5.95 11.42
N GLY A 284 -6.92 -4.85 10.70
CA GLY A 284 -7.98 -4.07 10.06
C GLY A 284 -8.69 -3.07 10.98
N GLY A 285 -9.65 -2.35 10.42
CA GLY A 285 -10.59 -1.46 11.12
C GLY A 285 -10.00 -0.15 11.67
N ARG A 286 -8.68 0.04 11.60
CA ARG A 286 -7.98 1.23 12.15
C ARG A 286 -6.82 1.64 11.25
N GLY A 287 -6.66 2.95 11.04
CA GLY A 287 -5.61 3.52 10.21
C GLY A 287 -6.15 4.36 9.07
N GLY A 288 -5.44 4.44 7.96
CA GLY A 288 -5.91 5.13 6.75
C GLY A 288 -4.80 5.65 5.85
N VAL A 289 -5.21 6.00 4.65
CA VAL A 289 -4.32 6.39 3.53
C VAL A 289 -3.41 7.59 3.87
N ALA A 290 -3.93 8.60 4.60
CA ALA A 290 -3.11 9.75 5.00
C ALA A 290 -1.91 9.35 5.87
N ARG A 291 -2.12 8.41 6.79
CA ARG A 291 -1.05 7.91 7.66
C ARG A 291 -0.04 7.07 6.89
N THR A 292 -0.51 6.27 5.94
CA THR A 292 0.38 5.53 5.03
C THR A 292 1.31 6.47 4.27
N ALA A 293 0.82 7.62 3.80
CA ALA A 293 1.67 8.62 3.15
C ALA A 293 2.80 9.12 4.05
N LEU A 294 2.53 9.34 5.35
CA LEU A 294 3.57 9.69 6.33
C LEU A 294 4.58 8.56 6.51
N GLY A 295 4.10 7.31 6.60
CA GLY A 295 4.97 6.14 6.70
C GLY A 295 5.87 5.94 5.46
N VAL A 296 5.32 6.17 4.26
CA VAL A 296 6.11 6.15 3.01
C VAL A 296 7.18 7.23 3.02
N LEU A 297 6.82 8.47 3.36
CA LEU A 297 7.79 9.56 3.44
C LEU A 297 8.90 9.28 4.46
N LEU A 298 8.55 8.73 5.62
CA LEU A 298 9.52 8.38 6.66
C LEU A 298 10.54 7.36 6.15
N LEU A 299 10.06 6.27 5.53
CA LEU A 299 10.97 5.23 5.00
C LEU A 299 11.77 5.72 3.80
N THR A 300 11.17 6.55 2.93
CA THR A 300 11.89 7.10 1.78
C THR A 300 12.97 8.08 2.23
N VAL A 301 12.69 8.95 3.19
CA VAL A 301 13.68 9.86 3.78
C VAL A 301 14.80 9.08 4.46
N LEU A 302 14.47 8.02 5.20
CA LEU A 302 15.46 7.15 5.83
C LEU A 302 16.39 6.52 4.77
N ASN A 303 15.83 5.88 3.75
CA ASN A 303 16.61 5.24 2.69
C ASN A 303 17.45 6.25 1.91
N ASN A 304 16.88 7.38 1.52
CA ASN A 304 17.60 8.44 0.82
C ASN A 304 18.76 8.99 1.67
N GLY A 305 18.53 9.23 2.96
CA GLY A 305 19.57 9.71 3.88
C GLY A 305 20.71 8.69 4.04
N LEU A 306 20.41 7.39 4.14
CA LEU A 306 21.41 6.33 4.19
C LEU A 306 22.24 6.25 2.90
N ILE A 307 21.59 6.40 1.73
CA ILE A 307 22.26 6.44 0.42
C ILE A 307 23.25 7.62 0.39
N LEU A 308 22.82 8.82 0.73
CA LEU A 308 23.67 10.01 0.74
C LEU A 308 24.81 9.92 1.75
N SER A 309 24.62 9.17 2.85
CA SER A 309 25.66 8.91 3.83
C SER A 309 26.64 7.80 3.41
N GLY A 310 26.54 7.27 2.18
CA GLY A 310 27.44 6.24 1.66
C GLY A 310 27.24 4.85 2.26
N VAL A 311 26.10 4.59 2.91
CA VAL A 311 25.78 3.29 3.50
C VAL A 311 25.52 2.25 2.40
N SER A 312 26.15 1.07 2.51
CA SER A 312 26.01 0.01 1.49
C SER A 312 24.56 -0.51 1.38
N PRO A 313 24.11 -0.95 0.20
CA PRO A 313 22.75 -1.47 -0.02
C PRO A 313 22.37 -2.61 0.94
N SER A 314 23.31 -3.46 1.31
CA SER A 314 23.09 -4.56 2.27
C SER A 314 22.71 -4.03 3.66
N ILE A 315 23.40 -3.00 4.13
CA ILE A 315 23.10 -2.36 5.42
C ILE A 315 21.77 -1.61 5.33
N GLN A 316 21.49 -0.92 4.24
CA GLN A 316 20.19 -0.26 4.02
C GLN A 316 19.03 -1.26 4.13
N SER A 317 19.17 -2.45 3.52
CA SER A 317 18.17 -3.53 3.62
C SER A 317 18.02 -4.03 5.06
N ALA A 318 19.13 -4.22 5.79
CA ALA A 318 19.11 -4.62 7.19
C ALA A 318 18.43 -3.56 8.09
N VAL A 319 18.74 -2.29 7.90
CA VAL A 319 18.10 -1.18 8.63
C VAL A 319 16.61 -1.14 8.33
N SER A 320 16.20 -1.26 7.07
CA SER A 320 14.78 -1.28 6.68
C SER A 320 14.03 -2.44 7.33
N GLY A 321 14.64 -3.64 7.38
CA GLY A 321 14.11 -4.80 8.08
C GLY A 321 14.00 -4.59 9.59
N ALA A 322 15.00 -3.99 10.22
CA ALA A 322 14.99 -3.67 11.65
C ALA A 322 13.89 -2.64 11.99
N VAL A 323 13.74 -1.60 11.15
CA VAL A 323 12.69 -0.59 11.30
C VAL A 323 11.31 -1.22 11.15
N LEU A 324 11.12 -2.13 10.18
CA LEU A 324 9.87 -2.88 10.02
C LEU A 324 9.52 -3.69 11.28
N ILE A 325 10.48 -4.49 11.79
CA ILE A 325 10.27 -5.29 13.01
C ILE A 325 9.95 -4.38 14.18
N GLY A 326 10.74 -3.32 14.38
CA GLY A 326 10.52 -2.34 15.45
C GLY A 326 9.14 -1.70 15.40
N ALA A 327 8.67 -1.33 14.20
CA ALA A 327 7.34 -0.76 14.00
C ALA A 327 6.23 -1.77 14.33
N ILE A 328 6.34 -3.02 13.88
CA ILE A 328 5.36 -4.08 14.19
C ILE A 328 5.32 -4.34 15.70
N VAL A 329 6.49 -4.46 16.35
CA VAL A 329 6.60 -4.66 17.79
C VAL A 329 5.96 -3.48 18.54
N ALA A 330 6.29 -2.24 18.17
CA ALA A 330 5.70 -1.05 18.79
C ALA A 330 4.18 -0.98 18.63
N ALA A 331 3.68 -1.35 17.44
CA ALA A 331 2.23 -1.40 17.18
C ALA A 331 1.52 -2.50 17.97
N ALA A 332 2.14 -3.66 18.12
CA ALA A 332 1.59 -4.83 18.82
C ALA A 332 1.74 -4.74 20.35
N TRP A 333 2.74 -4.00 20.86
CA TRP A 333 3.09 -3.94 22.29
C TRP A 333 1.93 -3.66 23.26
N PRO A 334 1.02 -2.69 22.99
CA PRO A 334 -0.10 -2.40 23.86
C PRO A 334 -1.13 -3.55 23.96
N HIS A 335 -1.11 -4.47 23.00
CA HIS A 335 -2.07 -5.57 22.88
C HIS A 335 -1.43 -6.95 23.10
N ARG A 336 -0.14 -7.01 23.47
CA ARG A 336 0.64 -8.25 23.57
C ARG A 336 0.02 -9.33 24.46
N SER A 337 -0.67 -8.94 25.54
CA SER A 337 -1.34 -9.88 26.44
C SER A 337 -2.58 -10.55 25.83
N ARG A 338 -3.11 -10.01 24.72
CA ARG A 338 -4.26 -10.53 23.98
C ARG A 338 -3.86 -11.29 22.72
N LEU A 339 -2.58 -11.19 22.31
CA LEU A 339 -2.08 -11.89 21.14
C LEU A 339 -1.81 -13.35 21.54
N ARG A 340 -2.58 -14.27 21.00
CA ARG A 340 -2.25 -15.70 21.05
C ARG A 340 -1.17 -15.93 20.00
N VAL A 341 0.03 -16.28 20.43
CA VAL A 341 1.06 -16.81 19.52
C VAL A 341 0.52 -18.17 19.05
N VAL A 342 0.15 -18.26 17.79
CA VAL A 342 -0.19 -19.56 17.17
C VAL A 342 1.10 -20.34 17.13
N LYS A 343 1.16 -21.40 17.93
CA LYS A 343 2.26 -22.38 17.93
C LYS A 343 2.13 -23.28 16.71
#